data_5c8d76a50cf6fa9384764a2696eed15a
#
_entry.id   5c8d76a50cf6fa9384764a2696eed15a
#
_cell.length_a   1.000
_cell.length_b   1.000
_cell.length_c   1.000
_cell.angle_alpha   90.00
_cell.angle_beta   90.00
_cell.angle_gamma   90.00
#
_symmetry.space_group_name_H-M   'P 1'
#
loop_
_entity.id
_entity.type
_entity.pdbx_description
1 polymer ?
#
loop_
_entity_poly.entity_id
_entity_poly.type
_entity_poly.pdbx_seq_one_letter_code
_entity_poly.pdbx_strand_id
1 'polypeptide(L)'
;PCTTTTPTTTALTRKIQGGITKNDPLDSLTICDVISSNQRKKPYRVTKVNRFELYEQKQLTRHHHNLKEELNIYKNRLQKCIDIVFPEFNSLFRSKYGVVYMNIYMNILKTFSSAEAIANADIRSIRKCFEFKGQGKRISLSAEQLKMTAKASIGIPSAAEEIQIRHLVCQIELLEEQLSEIDKKIEEFSVKNNSPILSIPGISHFSGTSIISELGEICNYKKASQIIKFAGVAPYHYESSQFTAQHTAITKKGSKYLRKTLYQIIMPVINHNRVFNVYYNKKLSQGKGHRCAQGHCIRKLLRVIFHLLTTGQEFNPELLV
;
A
#
# COMPACT_ATOMS: atom_id res chain seq x y z
N PRO A 1 16.93 -10.27 25.53
CA PRO A 1 15.61 -9.80 25.17
C PRO A 1 15.49 -8.31 25.45
N CYS A 2 15.17 -7.52 24.42
CA CYS A 2 14.94 -6.09 24.58
C CYS A 2 13.51 -5.86 25.09
N THR A 3 13.34 -5.12 26.15
CA THR A 3 12.04 -4.66 26.67
C THR A 3 11.68 -3.33 26.03
N THR A 4 10.49 -3.22 25.45
CA THR A 4 9.98 -1.99 24.88
C THR A 4 8.67 -1.58 25.54
N THR A 5 8.51 -0.29 25.82
CA THR A 5 7.24 0.30 26.24
C THR A 5 6.57 0.97 25.06
N THR A 6 5.23 1.07 25.07
CA THR A 6 4.56 1.83 24.03
C THR A 6 4.57 3.32 24.38
N PRO A 7 4.70 4.24 23.39
CA PRO A 7 4.62 5.68 23.65
C PRO A 7 3.33 6.09 24.38
N THR A 8 2.24 5.38 24.14
CA THR A 8 0.96 5.61 24.81
C THR A 8 1.01 5.28 26.31
N THR A 9 1.72 4.22 26.68
CA THR A 9 1.86 3.79 28.09
C THR A 9 2.68 4.80 28.87
N THR A 10 3.82 5.24 28.31
CA THR A 10 4.68 6.25 28.95
C THR A 10 3.97 7.60 29.08
N ALA A 11 3.22 8.03 28.06
CA ALA A 11 2.43 9.27 28.09
C ALA A 11 1.31 9.22 29.16
N LEU A 12 0.64 8.08 29.30
CA LEU A 12 -0.40 7.90 30.34
C LEU A 12 0.21 7.89 31.76
N THR A 13 1.33 7.20 31.94
CA THR A 13 2.02 7.16 33.24
C THR A 13 2.49 8.55 33.64
N ARG A 14 3.05 9.34 32.70
CA ARG A 14 3.43 10.73 32.95
C ARG A 14 2.23 11.61 33.36
N LYS A 15 1.08 11.46 32.70
CA LYS A 15 -0.15 12.19 33.07
C LYS A 15 -0.63 11.83 34.49
N ILE A 16 -0.53 10.55 34.88
CA ILE A 16 -0.90 10.08 36.23
C ILE A 16 0.05 10.67 37.28
N GLN A 17 1.33 10.83 36.95
CA GLN A 17 2.36 11.42 37.82
C GLN A 17 2.31 12.97 37.85
N GLY A 18 1.34 13.59 37.16
CA GLY A 18 1.16 15.05 37.15
C GLY A 18 2.18 15.83 36.33
N GLY A 19 3.02 15.14 35.52
CA GLY A 19 4.08 15.77 34.74
C GLY A 19 3.55 16.35 33.41
N ILE A 20 3.74 17.66 33.22
CA ILE A 20 3.41 18.38 31.98
C ILE A 20 4.66 18.48 31.07
N THR A 21 5.85 18.49 31.66
CA THR A 21 7.12 18.69 30.94
C THR A 21 7.58 17.41 30.25
N LYS A 22 7.95 17.51 28.99
CA LYS A 22 8.51 16.42 28.22
C LYS A 22 10.01 16.68 27.99
N ASN A 23 10.85 15.83 28.57
CA ASN A 23 12.28 15.78 28.26
C ASN A 23 12.80 14.32 28.34
N ASP A 24 13.92 14.04 27.68
CA ASP A 24 14.48 12.68 27.58
C ASP A 24 14.84 12.03 28.94
N PRO A 25 15.43 12.75 29.93
CA PRO A 25 15.68 12.19 31.26
C PRO A 25 14.41 11.78 32.00
N LEU A 26 13.36 12.59 31.99
CA LEU A 26 12.08 12.26 32.60
C LEU A 26 11.37 11.11 31.88
N ASP A 27 11.51 11.01 30.55
CA ASP A 27 10.97 9.91 29.78
C ASP A 27 11.69 8.60 30.12
N SER A 28 13.01 8.64 30.32
CA SER A 28 13.80 7.49 30.76
C SER A 28 13.38 7.00 32.15
N LEU A 29 13.22 7.91 33.11
CA LEU A 29 12.69 7.59 34.44
C LEU A 29 11.29 7.00 34.37
N THR A 30 10.39 7.60 33.60
CA THR A 30 9.02 7.09 33.39
C THR A 30 9.02 5.69 32.78
N ILE A 31 9.95 5.40 31.88
CA ILE A 31 10.11 4.05 31.29
C ILE A 31 10.59 3.07 32.36
N CYS A 32 11.56 3.44 33.17
CA CYS A 32 12.02 2.63 34.30
C CYS A 32 10.90 2.33 35.28
N ASP A 33 10.10 3.31 35.64
CA ASP A 33 8.95 3.17 36.55
C ASP A 33 7.89 2.22 35.99
N VAL A 34 7.60 2.34 34.66
CA VAL A 34 6.67 1.44 33.97
C VAL A 34 7.18 0.01 33.93
N ILE A 35 8.49 -0.20 33.78
CA ILE A 35 9.10 -1.51 33.72
C ILE A 35 9.18 -2.13 35.12
N SER A 36 9.52 -1.37 36.15
CA SER A 36 9.68 -1.81 37.53
C SER A 36 8.35 -1.96 38.27
N SER A 37 7.30 -1.25 37.86
CA SER A 37 5.98 -1.37 38.49
C SER A 37 5.31 -2.70 38.16
N ASN A 38 5.40 -3.64 39.10
CA ASN A 38 4.78 -4.97 39.01
C ASN A 38 3.24 -4.95 39.10
N GLN A 39 2.61 -3.77 39.17
CA GLN A 39 1.20 -3.63 39.56
C GLN A 39 0.18 -3.79 38.45
N ARG A 40 0.56 -3.88 37.17
CA ARG A 40 -0.41 -4.06 36.08
C ARG A 40 0.12 -5.06 35.05
N LYS A 41 -0.78 -5.94 34.61
CA LYS A 41 -0.57 -6.98 33.58
C LYS A 41 0.35 -6.51 32.44
N LYS A 42 1.65 -6.69 32.59
CA LYS A 42 2.72 -6.51 31.60
C LYS A 42 2.58 -5.24 30.76
N PRO A 43 2.91 -4.04 31.27
CA PRO A 43 2.86 -2.78 30.53
C PRO A 43 3.90 -2.70 29.41
N TYR A 44 4.81 -3.62 29.37
CA TYR A 44 5.86 -3.73 28.36
C TYR A 44 5.74 -5.02 27.56
N ARG A 45 6.18 -4.97 26.35
CA ARG A 45 6.29 -6.14 25.47
C ARG A 45 7.77 -6.51 25.35
N VAL A 46 8.10 -7.75 25.68
CA VAL A 46 9.41 -8.29 25.34
C VAL A 46 9.43 -8.51 23.84
N THR A 47 10.22 -7.72 23.13
CA THR A 47 10.42 -7.89 21.70
C THR A 47 11.53 -8.90 21.50
N LYS A 48 11.22 -10.07 20.98
CA LYS A 48 12.24 -10.98 20.48
C LYS A 48 12.88 -10.34 19.25
N VAL A 49 14.21 -10.40 19.17
CA VAL A 49 14.94 -9.96 17.98
C VAL A 49 14.49 -10.86 16.83
N ASN A 50 13.83 -10.30 15.84
CA ASN A 50 13.50 -11.02 14.60
C ASN A 50 14.81 -11.37 13.88
N ARG A 51 14.79 -12.46 13.11
CA ARG A 51 15.91 -12.76 12.21
C ARG A 51 16.20 -11.54 11.36
N PHE A 52 17.47 -11.26 11.12
CA PHE A 52 17.91 -10.11 10.32
C PHE A 52 17.25 -10.06 8.95
N GLU A 53 17.07 -11.22 8.30
CA GLU A 53 16.38 -11.34 7.02
C GLU A 53 14.94 -10.81 7.04
N LEU A 54 14.17 -11.08 8.11
CA LEU A 54 12.80 -10.56 8.24
C LEU A 54 12.78 -9.04 8.46
N TYR A 55 13.81 -8.51 9.11
CA TYR A 55 13.97 -7.07 9.26
C TYR A 55 14.26 -6.40 7.92
N GLU A 56 15.19 -6.95 7.13
CA GLU A 56 15.54 -6.47 5.80
C GLU A 56 14.31 -6.48 4.87
N GLN A 57 13.62 -7.60 4.77
CA GLN A 57 12.37 -7.71 3.99
C GLN A 57 11.33 -6.68 4.40
N LYS A 58 11.20 -6.44 5.70
CA LYS A 58 10.28 -5.44 6.25
C LYS A 58 10.65 -4.01 5.82
N GLN A 59 11.94 -3.67 5.84
CA GLN A 59 12.39 -2.36 5.38
C GLN A 59 12.14 -2.18 3.88
N LEU A 60 12.46 -3.19 3.06
CA LEU A 60 12.22 -3.14 1.62
C LEU A 60 10.74 -3.01 1.27
N THR A 61 9.87 -3.83 1.88
CA THR A 61 8.43 -3.73 1.61
C THR A 61 7.82 -2.41 2.05
N ARG A 62 8.30 -1.84 3.15
CA ARG A 62 7.88 -0.50 3.60
C ARG A 62 8.39 0.60 2.67
N HIS A 63 9.62 0.50 2.22
CA HIS A 63 10.19 1.43 1.25
C HIS A 63 9.42 1.40 -0.07
N HIS A 64 9.12 0.20 -0.59
CA HIS A 64 8.25 0.05 -1.75
C HIS A 64 6.88 0.74 -1.56
N HIS A 65 6.25 0.58 -0.40
CA HIS A 65 4.99 1.27 -0.11
C HIS A 65 5.12 2.80 -0.14
N ASN A 66 6.21 3.34 0.38
CA ASN A 66 6.47 4.78 0.40
C ASN A 66 6.72 5.31 -1.03
N LEU A 67 7.57 4.62 -1.81
CA LEU A 67 7.80 4.99 -3.23
C LEU A 67 6.51 4.95 -4.06
N LYS A 68 5.62 3.97 -3.83
CA LYS A 68 4.30 3.94 -4.51
C LYS A 68 3.40 5.12 -4.12
N GLU A 69 3.46 5.58 -2.88
CA GLU A 69 2.72 6.79 -2.45
C GLU A 69 3.31 8.04 -3.11
N GLU A 70 4.64 8.18 -3.14
CA GLU A 70 5.33 9.29 -3.81
C GLU A 70 5.03 9.30 -5.32
N LEU A 71 5.11 8.14 -5.98
CA LEU A 71 4.78 7.99 -7.39
C LEU A 71 3.36 8.49 -7.70
N ASN A 72 2.37 8.17 -6.85
CA ASN A 72 1.01 8.66 -7.01
C ASN A 72 0.91 10.19 -6.84
N ILE A 73 1.68 10.75 -5.90
CA ILE A 73 1.73 12.21 -5.70
C ILE A 73 2.30 12.90 -6.95
N TYR A 74 3.39 12.39 -7.51
CA TYR A 74 4.00 12.96 -8.72
C TYR A 74 3.09 12.80 -9.94
N LYS A 75 2.44 11.63 -10.12
CA LYS A 75 1.45 11.43 -11.19
C LYS A 75 0.28 12.42 -11.09
N ASN A 76 -0.23 12.68 -9.88
CA ASN A 76 -1.29 13.66 -9.67
C ASN A 76 -0.82 15.10 -9.96
N ARG A 77 0.42 15.44 -9.61
CA ARG A 77 1.01 16.76 -9.94
C ARG A 77 1.19 16.89 -11.44
N LEU A 78 1.69 15.86 -12.10
CA LEU A 78 1.85 15.84 -13.55
C LEU A 78 0.51 16.05 -14.27
N GLN A 79 -0.57 15.40 -13.83
CA GLN A 79 -1.90 15.63 -14.40
C GLN A 79 -2.34 17.08 -14.29
N LYS A 80 -2.13 17.72 -13.12
CA LYS A 80 -2.49 19.12 -12.92
C LYS A 80 -1.75 20.07 -13.87
N CYS A 81 -0.45 19.86 -14.08
CA CYS A 81 0.31 20.68 -15.02
C CYS A 81 -0.18 20.47 -16.47
N ILE A 82 -0.46 19.21 -16.84
CA ILE A 82 -0.97 18.89 -18.19
C ILE A 82 -2.36 19.49 -18.42
N ASP A 83 -3.24 19.45 -17.42
CA ASP A 83 -4.58 20.05 -17.51
C ASP A 83 -4.54 21.58 -17.78
N ILE A 84 -3.41 22.24 -17.50
CA ILE A 84 -3.20 23.66 -17.81
C ILE A 84 -2.67 23.84 -19.23
N VAL A 85 -1.62 23.10 -19.61
CA VAL A 85 -0.90 23.33 -20.87
C VAL A 85 -1.44 22.52 -22.05
N PHE A 86 -2.11 21.39 -21.79
CA PHE A 86 -2.72 20.52 -22.81
C PHE A 86 -3.84 19.65 -22.20
N PRO A 87 -5.00 20.21 -21.86
CA PRO A 87 -6.06 19.49 -21.14
C PRO A 87 -6.60 18.27 -21.91
N GLU A 88 -6.59 18.28 -23.23
CA GLU A 88 -7.05 17.17 -24.06
C GLU A 88 -6.10 15.97 -24.03
N PHE A 89 -4.82 16.17 -23.68
CA PHE A 89 -3.78 15.14 -23.71
C PHE A 89 -4.15 13.89 -22.87
N ASN A 90 -4.59 14.11 -21.63
CA ASN A 90 -4.97 13.03 -20.75
C ASN A 90 -6.13 12.18 -21.29
N SER A 91 -7.04 12.77 -22.07
CA SER A 91 -8.17 12.06 -22.68
C SER A 91 -7.71 11.05 -23.75
N LEU A 92 -6.63 11.36 -24.48
CA LEU A 92 -6.06 10.51 -25.52
C LEU A 92 -5.47 9.20 -24.95
N PHE A 93 -5.09 9.20 -23.67
CA PHE A 93 -4.48 8.07 -22.97
C PHE A 93 -5.39 7.50 -21.87
N ARG A 94 -6.68 7.84 -21.89
CA ARG A 94 -7.61 7.39 -20.84
C ARG A 94 -8.14 6.00 -21.11
N SER A 95 -8.07 5.15 -20.09
CA SER A 95 -8.74 3.85 -20.06
C SER A 95 -9.99 3.91 -19.16
N LYS A 96 -10.73 2.79 -19.10
CA LYS A 96 -11.84 2.60 -18.16
C LYS A 96 -11.45 2.89 -16.69
N TYR A 97 -10.17 2.76 -16.36
CA TYR A 97 -9.63 2.87 -14.98
C TYR A 97 -8.84 4.16 -14.74
N GLY A 98 -8.81 5.10 -15.69
CA GLY A 98 -8.08 6.36 -15.58
C GLY A 98 -7.00 6.54 -16.65
N VAL A 99 -6.12 7.54 -16.46
CA VAL A 99 -5.00 7.81 -17.37
C VAL A 99 -3.98 6.68 -17.29
N VAL A 100 -3.55 6.21 -18.45
CA VAL A 100 -2.53 5.15 -18.56
C VAL A 100 -1.18 5.78 -18.89
N TYR A 101 -0.27 5.74 -17.92
CA TYR A 101 1.11 6.23 -18.07
C TYR A 101 1.94 5.19 -18.81
N MET A 102 1.85 5.22 -20.15
CA MET A 102 2.63 4.34 -21.03
C MET A 102 3.94 5.00 -21.39
N ASN A 103 4.89 4.21 -21.87
CA ASN A 103 6.17 4.76 -22.36
C ASN A 103 5.99 5.84 -23.43
N ILE A 104 5.01 5.66 -24.34
CA ILE A 104 4.67 6.66 -25.34
C ILE A 104 4.21 7.97 -24.69
N TYR A 105 3.33 7.89 -23.68
CA TYR A 105 2.87 9.05 -22.92
C TYR A 105 4.04 9.81 -22.30
N MET A 106 4.95 9.10 -21.64
CA MET A 106 6.12 9.71 -21.01
C MET A 106 7.11 10.26 -22.05
N ASN A 107 7.37 9.54 -23.14
CA ASN A 107 8.26 10.00 -24.20
C ASN A 107 7.75 11.27 -24.88
N ILE A 108 6.45 11.40 -25.11
CA ILE A 108 5.86 12.63 -25.67
C ILE A 108 6.09 13.79 -24.71
N LEU A 109 5.75 13.64 -23.44
CA LEU A 109 5.88 14.71 -22.45
C LEU A 109 7.35 15.11 -22.16
N LYS A 110 8.27 14.16 -22.29
CA LYS A 110 9.71 14.40 -22.15
C LYS A 110 10.26 15.25 -23.30
N THR A 111 9.73 15.01 -24.50
CA THR A 111 10.18 15.69 -25.73
C THR A 111 9.38 17.00 -25.96
N PHE A 112 8.08 16.96 -25.71
CA PHE A 112 7.14 18.06 -25.96
C PHE A 112 6.28 18.28 -24.73
N SER A 113 6.57 19.34 -23.98
CA SER A 113 5.92 19.58 -22.67
C SER A 113 4.61 20.38 -22.77
N SER A 114 4.18 20.81 -23.97
CA SER A 114 2.95 21.60 -24.17
C SER A 114 2.27 21.30 -25.50
N ALA A 115 0.99 21.69 -25.62
CA ALA A 115 0.24 21.61 -26.89
C ALA A 115 0.91 22.43 -27.99
N GLU A 116 1.39 23.62 -27.67
CA GLU A 116 2.08 24.49 -28.64
C GLU A 116 3.36 23.84 -29.18
N ALA A 117 4.17 23.21 -28.29
CA ALA A 117 5.37 22.51 -28.71
C ALA A 117 5.07 21.37 -29.69
N ILE A 118 4.00 20.60 -29.45
CA ILE A 118 3.55 19.51 -30.36
C ILE A 118 2.99 20.06 -31.66
N ALA A 119 2.18 21.15 -31.62
CA ALA A 119 1.58 21.76 -32.79
C ALA A 119 2.64 22.28 -33.77
N ASN A 120 3.73 22.84 -33.25
CA ASN A 120 4.84 23.42 -34.02
C ASN A 120 5.90 22.39 -34.45
N ALA A 121 5.91 21.19 -33.81
CA ALA A 121 6.89 20.15 -34.08
C ALA A 121 6.74 19.54 -35.49
N ASP A 122 7.86 19.07 -36.06
CA ASP A 122 7.81 18.23 -37.24
C ASP A 122 7.17 16.85 -36.90
N ILE A 123 6.31 16.40 -37.84
CA ILE A 123 5.59 15.13 -37.68
C ILE A 123 6.53 13.91 -37.50
N ARG A 124 7.72 13.98 -38.11
CA ARG A 124 8.75 12.94 -37.94
C ARG A 124 9.24 12.86 -36.51
N SER A 125 9.42 14.00 -35.85
CA SER A 125 9.83 14.07 -34.44
C SER A 125 8.75 13.51 -33.52
N ILE A 126 7.47 13.80 -33.81
CA ILE A 126 6.36 13.23 -33.08
C ILE A 126 6.29 11.71 -33.27
N ARG A 127 6.43 11.20 -34.50
CA ARG A 127 6.45 9.75 -34.79
C ARG A 127 7.53 9.01 -34.03
N LYS A 128 8.72 9.60 -33.83
CA LYS A 128 9.81 9.00 -33.03
C LYS A 128 9.37 8.69 -31.58
N CYS A 129 8.48 9.48 -30.97
CA CYS A 129 7.96 9.22 -29.64
C CYS A 129 7.07 7.97 -29.58
N PHE A 130 6.51 7.53 -30.73
CA PHE A 130 5.70 6.31 -30.85
C PHE A 130 6.54 5.08 -31.14
N GLU A 131 7.82 5.22 -31.51
CA GLU A 131 8.74 4.11 -31.74
C GLU A 131 9.14 3.48 -30.41
N PHE A 132 8.48 2.38 -30.04
CA PHE A 132 8.77 1.64 -28.84
C PHE A 132 9.24 0.22 -29.17
N LYS A 133 10.45 -0.12 -28.73
CA LYS A 133 11.02 -1.49 -28.83
C LYS A 133 10.61 -2.32 -27.62
N GLY A 134 9.36 -2.76 -27.53
CA GLY A 134 8.91 -3.60 -26.42
C GLY A 134 7.51 -4.15 -26.60
N GLN A 135 7.14 -5.14 -25.78
CA GLN A 135 5.78 -5.67 -25.70
C GLN A 135 4.89 -4.68 -24.93
N GLY A 136 4.18 -3.82 -25.63
CA GLY A 136 3.23 -2.87 -25.05
C GLY A 136 1.85 -2.95 -25.73
N LYS A 137 0.79 -2.52 -25.01
CA LYS A 137 -0.53 -2.36 -25.63
C LYS A 137 -0.43 -1.37 -26.78
N ARG A 138 -0.88 -1.77 -27.97
CA ARG A 138 -1.01 -0.86 -29.12
C ARG A 138 -2.07 0.20 -28.78
N ILE A 139 -1.71 1.47 -28.93
CA ILE A 139 -2.64 2.59 -28.85
C ILE A 139 -3.14 2.84 -30.27
N SER A 140 -4.43 3.12 -30.40
CA SER A 140 -5.03 3.57 -31.67
C SER A 140 -4.68 5.02 -32.03
N LEU A 141 -3.98 5.74 -31.16
CA LEU A 141 -3.56 7.12 -31.37
C LEU A 141 -2.43 7.20 -32.39
N SER A 142 -2.58 8.02 -33.43
CA SER A 142 -1.54 8.33 -34.39
C SER A 142 -0.84 9.66 -34.07
N ALA A 143 0.38 9.86 -34.63
CA ALA A 143 1.09 11.12 -34.48
C ALA A 143 0.34 12.31 -35.12
N GLU A 144 -0.38 12.04 -36.21
CA GLU A 144 -1.21 13.01 -36.91
C GLU A 144 -2.39 13.46 -36.05
N GLN A 145 -3.09 12.52 -35.43
CA GLN A 145 -4.18 12.80 -34.50
C GLN A 145 -3.69 13.60 -33.29
N LEU A 146 -2.55 13.23 -32.69
CA LEU A 146 -1.95 13.97 -31.59
C LEU A 146 -1.65 15.43 -32.00
N LYS A 147 -1.05 15.63 -33.18
CA LYS A 147 -0.74 16.97 -33.71
C LYS A 147 -2.01 17.79 -34.01
N MET A 148 -3.04 17.17 -34.56
CA MET A 148 -4.33 17.83 -34.77
C MET A 148 -4.99 18.26 -33.47
N THR A 149 -5.01 17.38 -32.48
CA THR A 149 -5.56 17.72 -31.16
C THR A 149 -4.76 18.83 -30.49
N ALA A 150 -3.43 18.83 -30.62
CA ALA A 150 -2.57 19.88 -30.08
C ALA A 150 -2.83 21.24 -30.73
N LYS A 151 -3.09 21.30 -32.05
CA LYS A 151 -3.45 22.54 -32.76
C LYS A 151 -4.80 23.08 -32.33
N ALA A 152 -5.73 22.22 -31.92
CA ALA A 152 -7.08 22.60 -31.51
C ALA A 152 -7.18 22.76 -29.96
N SER A 153 -6.07 22.62 -29.24
CA SER A 153 -6.08 22.70 -27.80
C SER A 153 -6.41 24.07 -27.25
N ILE A 154 -7.16 24.09 -26.15
CA ILE A 154 -7.46 25.27 -25.36
C ILE A 154 -6.44 25.52 -24.25
N GLY A 155 -5.36 24.72 -24.19
CA GLY A 155 -4.31 24.83 -23.18
C GLY A 155 -3.60 26.19 -23.23
N ILE A 156 -3.18 26.64 -22.06
CA ILE A 156 -2.47 27.93 -21.91
C ILE A 156 -0.96 27.66 -21.92
N PRO A 157 -0.20 28.25 -22.87
CA PRO A 157 1.25 28.12 -22.87
C PRO A 157 1.86 28.69 -21.57
N SER A 158 2.64 27.90 -20.87
CA SER A 158 3.29 28.32 -19.65
C SER A 158 4.66 27.63 -19.51
N ALA A 159 5.72 28.41 -19.56
CA ALA A 159 7.09 27.94 -19.39
C ALA A 159 7.33 27.30 -18.01
N ALA A 160 6.61 27.77 -16.98
CA ALA A 160 6.73 27.23 -15.64
C ALA A 160 6.19 25.77 -15.55
N GLU A 161 5.01 25.53 -16.07
CA GLU A 161 4.40 24.21 -16.13
C GLU A 161 5.19 23.26 -17.03
N GLU A 162 5.71 23.75 -18.16
CA GLU A 162 6.57 22.92 -19.04
C GLU A 162 7.86 22.45 -18.34
N ILE A 163 8.49 23.30 -17.56
CA ILE A 163 9.65 22.92 -16.74
C ILE A 163 9.24 21.90 -15.69
N GLN A 164 8.10 22.11 -15.00
CA GLN A 164 7.59 21.19 -14.01
C GLN A 164 7.26 19.83 -14.64
N ILE A 165 6.62 19.78 -15.80
CA ILE A 165 6.30 18.55 -16.52
C ILE A 165 7.57 17.73 -16.78
N ARG A 166 8.63 18.36 -17.36
CA ARG A 166 9.90 17.66 -17.60
C ARG A 166 10.52 17.08 -16.32
N HIS A 167 10.51 17.87 -15.25
CA HIS A 167 11.05 17.40 -13.97
C HIS A 167 10.21 16.23 -13.39
N LEU A 168 8.88 16.36 -13.43
CA LEU A 168 7.97 15.33 -12.92
C LEU A 168 8.08 14.02 -13.73
N VAL A 169 8.24 14.11 -15.05
CA VAL A 169 8.48 12.94 -15.90
C VAL A 169 9.76 12.22 -15.48
N CYS A 170 10.88 12.93 -15.32
CA CYS A 170 12.13 12.34 -14.87
C CYS A 170 12.02 11.70 -13.49
N GLN A 171 11.31 12.35 -12.55
CA GLN A 171 11.10 11.82 -11.20
C GLN A 171 10.24 10.56 -11.21
N ILE A 172 9.19 10.51 -12.05
CA ILE A 172 8.32 9.33 -12.20
C ILE A 172 9.13 8.17 -12.78
N GLU A 173 9.92 8.39 -13.84
CA GLU A 173 10.79 7.36 -14.44
C GLU A 173 11.77 6.78 -13.40
N LEU A 174 12.44 7.65 -12.62
CA LEU A 174 13.36 7.23 -11.57
C LEU A 174 12.67 6.39 -10.48
N LEU A 175 11.48 6.81 -10.03
CA LEU A 175 10.72 6.06 -9.04
C LEU A 175 10.25 4.70 -9.57
N GLU A 176 9.88 4.61 -10.85
CA GLU A 176 9.49 3.34 -11.48
C GLU A 176 10.68 2.40 -11.63
N GLU A 177 11.88 2.91 -11.92
CA GLU A 177 13.13 2.14 -11.92
C GLU A 177 13.48 1.59 -10.54
N GLN A 178 13.46 2.46 -9.49
CA GLN A 178 13.70 2.06 -8.10
C GLN A 178 12.69 1.01 -7.63
N LEU A 179 11.41 1.15 -7.99
CA LEU A 179 10.39 0.17 -7.68
C LEU A 179 10.67 -1.17 -8.36
N SER A 180 11.12 -1.16 -9.62
CA SER A 180 11.48 -2.39 -10.34
C SER A 180 12.65 -3.12 -9.70
N GLU A 181 13.65 -2.39 -9.19
CA GLU A 181 14.78 -2.96 -8.45
C GLU A 181 14.32 -3.65 -7.17
N ILE A 182 13.46 -2.96 -6.39
CA ILE A 182 12.92 -3.50 -5.13
C ILE A 182 12.03 -4.71 -5.40
N ASP A 183 11.20 -4.67 -6.44
CA ASP A 183 10.32 -5.78 -6.81
C ASP A 183 11.12 -7.06 -7.10
N LYS A 184 12.25 -6.96 -7.82
CA LYS A 184 13.16 -8.10 -8.07
C LYS A 184 13.73 -8.67 -6.77
N LYS A 185 14.20 -7.80 -5.88
CA LYS A 185 14.72 -8.23 -4.56
C LYS A 185 13.65 -8.91 -3.70
N ILE A 186 12.44 -8.39 -3.70
CA ILE A 186 11.32 -8.99 -2.98
C ILE A 186 10.94 -10.35 -3.56
N GLU A 187 10.99 -10.50 -4.87
CA GLU A 187 10.75 -11.78 -5.55
C GLU A 187 11.82 -12.82 -5.16
N GLU A 188 13.11 -12.45 -5.19
CA GLU A 188 14.21 -13.33 -4.72
C GLU A 188 13.96 -13.82 -3.29
N PHE A 189 13.60 -12.93 -2.35
CA PHE A 189 13.28 -13.29 -0.98
C PHE A 189 12.05 -14.20 -0.89
N SER A 190 11.03 -13.93 -1.69
CA SER A 190 9.79 -14.71 -1.69
C SER A 190 10.02 -16.14 -2.16
N VAL A 191 10.80 -16.31 -3.24
CA VAL A 191 11.17 -17.63 -3.77
C VAL A 191 12.03 -18.39 -2.77
N LYS A 192 13.02 -17.74 -2.15
CA LYS A 192 13.88 -18.35 -1.12
C LYS A 192 13.09 -18.84 0.09
N ASN A 193 12.10 -18.05 0.53
CA ASN A 193 11.31 -18.37 1.73
C ASN A 193 10.23 -19.42 1.47
N ASN A 194 9.79 -19.59 0.24
CA ASN A 194 8.76 -20.54 -0.21
C ASN A 194 7.61 -20.72 0.80
N SER A 195 7.00 -19.60 1.20
CA SER A 195 6.01 -19.60 2.27
C SER A 195 4.66 -20.15 1.82
N PRO A 196 3.98 -20.98 2.66
CA PRO A 196 2.68 -21.56 2.33
C PRO A 196 1.57 -20.53 2.06
N ILE A 197 1.73 -19.27 2.48
CA ILE A 197 0.72 -18.24 2.19
C ILE A 197 0.67 -17.85 0.70
N LEU A 198 1.72 -18.14 -0.07
CA LEU A 198 1.75 -17.90 -1.52
C LEU A 198 0.82 -18.85 -2.29
N SER A 199 0.45 -19.98 -1.69
CA SER A 199 -0.55 -20.89 -2.27
C SER A 199 -1.98 -20.33 -2.25
N ILE A 200 -2.24 -19.23 -1.52
CA ILE A 200 -3.55 -18.57 -1.52
C ILE A 200 -3.73 -17.79 -2.83
N PRO A 201 -4.71 -18.14 -3.69
CA PRO A 201 -4.98 -17.40 -4.92
C PRO A 201 -5.27 -15.92 -4.64
N GLY A 202 -4.55 -15.01 -5.32
CA GLY A 202 -4.65 -13.56 -5.13
C GLY A 202 -3.58 -12.95 -4.21
N ILE A 203 -2.68 -13.76 -3.65
CA ILE A 203 -1.48 -13.30 -2.94
C ILE A 203 -0.28 -13.38 -3.88
N SER A 204 0.36 -12.23 -4.16
CA SER A 204 1.58 -12.12 -4.95
C SER A 204 2.84 -12.23 -4.06
N HIS A 205 4.02 -12.38 -4.70
CA HIS A 205 5.31 -12.39 -4.00
C HIS A 205 5.49 -11.16 -3.11
N PHE A 206 5.20 -9.95 -3.63
CA PHE A 206 5.24 -8.72 -2.84
C PHE A 206 4.33 -8.77 -1.61
N SER A 207 3.05 -9.12 -1.81
CA SER A 207 2.08 -9.11 -0.73
C SER A 207 2.37 -10.19 0.31
N GLY A 208 2.81 -11.37 -0.12
CA GLY A 208 3.23 -12.45 0.76
C GLY A 208 4.42 -12.04 1.64
N THR A 209 5.48 -11.52 1.01
CA THR A 209 6.67 -11.02 1.74
C THR A 209 6.31 -9.88 2.68
N SER A 210 5.45 -8.94 2.26
CA SER A 210 4.99 -7.84 3.11
C SER A 210 4.24 -8.33 4.34
N ILE A 211 3.36 -9.32 4.19
CA ILE A 211 2.61 -9.90 5.32
C ILE A 211 3.55 -10.62 6.28
N ILE A 212 4.43 -11.48 5.79
CA ILE A 212 5.37 -12.27 6.61
C ILE A 212 6.31 -11.34 7.37
N SER A 213 6.94 -10.40 6.67
CA SER A 213 7.91 -9.48 7.28
C SER A 213 7.27 -8.55 8.32
N GLU A 214 6.02 -8.13 8.11
CA GLU A 214 5.29 -7.32 9.10
C GLU A 214 4.85 -8.14 10.31
N LEU A 215 4.38 -9.38 10.13
CA LEU A 215 4.04 -10.28 11.23
C LEU A 215 5.28 -10.70 12.02
N GLY A 216 6.40 -10.89 11.34
CA GLY A 216 7.58 -11.47 11.93
C GLY A 216 7.38 -12.97 12.24
N GLU A 217 8.07 -13.49 13.25
CA GLU A 217 7.99 -14.90 13.62
C GLU A 217 6.60 -15.29 14.14
N ILE A 218 5.93 -16.21 13.47
CA ILE A 218 4.56 -16.63 13.81
C ILE A 218 4.46 -17.27 15.20
N CYS A 219 5.53 -17.92 15.68
CA CYS A 219 5.61 -18.51 17.01
C CYS A 219 5.43 -17.49 18.16
N ASN A 220 5.60 -16.19 17.86
CA ASN A 220 5.33 -15.12 18.82
C ASN A 220 3.85 -14.90 19.10
N TYR A 221 2.96 -15.50 18.30
CA TYR A 221 1.51 -15.39 18.43
C TYR A 221 0.92 -16.73 18.86
N LYS A 222 0.17 -16.73 19.97
CA LYS A 222 -0.49 -17.94 20.48
C LYS A 222 -1.84 -18.22 19.79
N LYS A 223 -2.49 -17.19 19.23
CA LYS A 223 -3.84 -17.27 18.66
C LYS A 223 -3.97 -16.30 17.48
N ALA A 224 -4.75 -16.67 16.48
CA ALA A 224 -5.06 -15.82 15.32
C ALA A 224 -5.64 -14.43 15.72
N SER A 225 -6.35 -14.32 16.84
CA SER A 225 -6.85 -13.05 17.34
C SER A 225 -5.76 -12.02 17.64
N GLN A 226 -4.54 -12.46 17.94
CA GLN A 226 -3.42 -11.56 18.21
C GLN A 226 -2.91 -10.91 16.92
N ILE A 227 -2.82 -11.66 15.80
CA ILE A 227 -2.45 -11.09 14.51
C ILE A 227 -3.53 -10.16 13.96
N ILE A 228 -4.82 -10.45 14.20
CA ILE A 228 -5.94 -9.57 13.85
C ILE A 228 -5.84 -8.23 14.60
N LYS A 229 -5.50 -8.27 15.90
CA LYS A 229 -5.24 -7.06 16.70
C LYS A 229 -3.99 -6.33 16.20
N PHE A 230 -2.93 -7.06 15.87
CA PHE A 230 -1.68 -6.51 15.36
C PHE A 230 -1.86 -5.81 14.00
N ALA A 231 -2.72 -6.36 13.12
CA ALA A 231 -3.11 -5.72 11.87
C ALA A 231 -4.02 -4.49 12.07
N GLY A 232 -4.59 -4.32 13.27
CA GLY A 232 -5.52 -3.24 13.60
C GLY A 232 -6.86 -3.34 12.89
N VAL A 233 -7.28 -4.56 12.52
CA VAL A 233 -8.58 -4.85 11.87
C VAL A 233 -9.61 -5.49 12.82
N ALA A 234 -9.26 -5.59 14.11
CA ALA A 234 -10.21 -5.98 15.15
C ALA A 234 -11.28 -4.88 15.32
N PRO A 235 -12.54 -5.26 15.55
CA PRO A 235 -13.56 -4.27 15.89
C PRO A 235 -13.21 -3.59 17.21
N TYR A 236 -13.53 -2.32 17.34
CA TYR A 236 -13.44 -1.60 18.59
C TYR A 236 -14.69 -1.93 19.41
N HIS A 237 -14.51 -2.49 20.59
CA HIS A 237 -15.61 -2.69 21.53
C HIS A 237 -15.67 -1.49 22.45
N TYR A 238 -16.81 -0.82 22.40
CA TYR A 238 -17.14 0.24 23.36
C TYR A 238 -18.43 -0.17 24.05
N GLU A 239 -18.29 -0.53 25.30
CA GLU A 239 -19.37 -0.89 26.19
C GLU A 239 -19.25 -0.02 27.44
N SER A 240 -20.31 0.69 27.80
CA SER A 240 -20.53 1.25 29.13
C SER A 240 -21.73 0.55 29.75
N SER A 241 -21.93 0.66 31.05
CA SER A 241 -22.93 -0.12 31.80
C SER A 241 -24.33 -0.10 31.21
N GLN A 242 -24.68 0.90 30.40
CA GLN A 242 -26.01 1.05 29.79
C GLN A 242 -25.98 1.23 28.26
N PHE A 243 -24.81 1.23 27.62
CA PHE A 243 -24.70 1.50 26.20
C PHE A 243 -23.75 0.50 25.50
N THR A 244 -24.28 -0.23 24.52
CA THR A 244 -23.50 -1.08 23.60
C THR A 244 -23.57 -0.47 22.21
N ALA A 245 -22.41 -0.09 21.66
CA ALA A 245 -22.35 0.51 20.34
C ALA A 245 -22.72 -0.50 19.24
N GLN A 246 -23.79 -0.24 18.49
CA GLN A 246 -24.26 -1.10 17.40
C GLN A 246 -23.31 -1.11 16.19
N HIS A 247 -22.59 -0.01 15.96
CA HIS A 247 -21.64 0.14 14.87
C HIS A 247 -20.24 0.44 15.42
N THR A 248 -19.33 -0.52 15.26
CA THR A 248 -17.96 -0.39 15.72
C THR A 248 -16.98 -0.32 14.56
N ALA A 249 -16.16 0.74 14.55
CA ALA A 249 -15.05 0.88 13.62
C ALA A 249 -13.93 -0.12 13.97
N ILE A 250 -13.00 -0.35 13.04
CA ILE A 250 -11.79 -1.10 13.33
C ILE A 250 -10.83 -0.26 14.19
N THR A 251 -10.05 -0.93 15.05
CA THR A 251 -9.18 -0.25 16.03
C THR A 251 -8.08 0.60 15.39
N LYS A 252 -7.62 0.26 14.18
CA LYS A 252 -6.46 0.86 13.49
C LYS A 252 -5.16 0.87 14.31
N LYS A 253 -5.17 0.34 15.53
CA LYS A 253 -3.98 0.17 16.39
C LYS A 253 -3.17 -1.02 15.88
N GLY A 254 -1.89 -0.79 15.53
CA GLY A 254 -0.99 -1.81 15.01
C GLY A 254 -0.34 -1.42 13.68
N SER A 255 0.15 -2.39 12.90
CA SER A 255 0.87 -2.11 11.66
C SER A 255 -0.05 -1.50 10.58
N LYS A 256 0.27 -0.26 10.18
CA LYS A 256 -0.42 0.41 9.06
C LYS A 256 -0.09 -0.27 7.72
N TYR A 257 1.15 -0.76 7.55
CA TYR A 257 1.61 -1.41 6.32
C TYR A 257 0.93 -2.75 6.12
N LEU A 258 0.89 -3.60 7.16
CA LEU A 258 0.15 -4.87 7.12
C LEU A 258 -1.33 -4.63 6.77
N ARG A 259 -1.97 -3.67 7.42
CA ARG A 259 -3.37 -3.33 7.13
C ARG A 259 -3.56 -2.85 5.69
N LYS A 260 -2.65 -1.99 5.18
CA LYS A 260 -2.68 -1.51 3.78
C LYS A 260 -2.59 -2.67 2.81
N THR A 261 -1.60 -3.56 2.97
CA THR A 261 -1.42 -4.75 2.14
C THR A 261 -2.67 -5.64 2.16
N LEU A 262 -3.24 -5.92 3.34
CA LEU A 262 -4.45 -6.74 3.47
C LEU A 262 -5.65 -6.16 2.71
N TYR A 263 -5.86 -4.84 2.78
CA TYR A 263 -6.93 -4.19 2.01
C TYR A 263 -6.66 -4.17 0.50
N GLN A 264 -5.42 -4.17 0.07
CA GLN A 264 -5.05 -4.25 -1.36
C GLN A 264 -5.32 -5.63 -1.94
N ILE A 265 -4.99 -6.70 -1.20
CA ILE A 265 -5.11 -8.08 -1.70
C ILE A 265 -6.50 -8.69 -1.51
N ILE A 266 -7.34 -8.11 -0.64
CA ILE A 266 -8.59 -8.81 -0.28
C ILE A 266 -9.55 -8.98 -1.46
N MET A 267 -9.62 -8.01 -2.40
CA MET A 267 -10.45 -8.15 -3.59
C MET A 267 -9.91 -9.20 -4.57
N PRO A 268 -8.62 -9.22 -4.93
CA PRO A 268 -8.02 -10.37 -5.62
C PRO A 268 -8.34 -11.71 -4.97
N VAL A 269 -8.15 -11.84 -3.65
CA VAL A 269 -8.47 -13.10 -2.93
C VAL A 269 -9.95 -13.46 -3.04
N ILE A 270 -10.86 -12.50 -2.90
CA ILE A 270 -12.31 -12.74 -3.05
C ILE A 270 -12.64 -13.19 -4.48
N ASN A 271 -12.04 -12.58 -5.49
CA ASN A 271 -12.31 -12.86 -6.89
C ASN A 271 -11.79 -14.23 -7.35
N HIS A 272 -10.64 -14.64 -6.83
CA HIS A 272 -9.98 -15.90 -7.21
C HIS A 272 -10.33 -17.09 -6.30
N ASN A 273 -11.12 -16.86 -5.24
CA ASN A 273 -11.47 -17.92 -4.29
C ASN A 273 -12.97 -17.95 -3.98
N ARG A 274 -13.64 -19.06 -4.37
CA ARG A 274 -15.09 -19.25 -4.21
C ARG A 274 -15.54 -19.10 -2.74
N VAL A 275 -14.78 -19.63 -1.78
CA VAL A 275 -15.16 -19.59 -0.36
C VAL A 275 -15.16 -18.15 0.18
N PHE A 276 -14.17 -17.34 -0.22
CA PHE A 276 -14.13 -15.93 0.14
C PHE A 276 -15.21 -15.13 -0.59
N ASN A 277 -15.50 -15.45 -1.85
CA ASN A 277 -16.55 -14.82 -2.64
C ASN A 277 -17.93 -15.03 -2.01
N VAL A 278 -18.28 -16.28 -1.70
CA VAL A 278 -19.55 -16.62 -1.03
C VAL A 278 -19.64 -15.90 0.32
N TYR A 279 -18.58 -15.90 1.10
CA TYR A 279 -18.57 -15.22 2.40
C TYR A 279 -18.73 -13.70 2.27
N TYR A 280 -18.08 -13.09 1.29
CA TYR A 280 -18.20 -11.66 1.00
C TYR A 280 -19.64 -11.28 0.61
N ASN A 281 -20.22 -12.01 -0.35
CA ASN A 281 -21.61 -11.79 -0.80
C ASN A 281 -22.62 -12.00 0.33
N LYS A 282 -22.41 -13.02 1.18
CA LYS A 282 -23.21 -13.20 2.41
C LYS A 282 -23.15 -11.98 3.32
N LYS A 283 -22.00 -11.29 3.43
CA LYS A 283 -21.88 -10.07 4.25
C LYS A 283 -22.59 -8.88 3.60
N LEU A 284 -22.58 -8.77 2.28
CA LEU A 284 -23.34 -7.75 1.56
C LEU A 284 -24.85 -7.97 1.70
N SER A 285 -25.35 -9.21 1.56
CA SER A 285 -26.77 -9.54 1.74
C SER A 285 -27.27 -9.29 3.18
N GLN A 286 -26.35 -9.27 4.16
CA GLN A 286 -26.64 -8.86 5.55
C GLN A 286 -26.68 -7.33 5.74
N GLY A 287 -26.70 -6.54 4.66
CA GLY A 287 -26.73 -5.08 4.71
C GLY A 287 -25.38 -4.42 5.10
N LYS A 288 -24.25 -5.18 5.09
CA LYS A 288 -22.95 -4.60 5.37
C LYS A 288 -22.42 -3.89 4.15
N GLY A 289 -21.97 -2.63 4.31
CA GLY A 289 -21.32 -1.90 3.22
C GLY A 289 -20.02 -2.57 2.76
N HIS A 290 -19.60 -2.30 1.52
CA HIS A 290 -18.42 -2.88 0.85
C HIS A 290 -17.16 -2.96 1.74
N ARG A 291 -16.76 -1.83 2.33
CA ARG A 291 -15.58 -1.75 3.23
C ARG A 291 -15.72 -2.61 4.48
N CYS A 292 -16.93 -2.71 5.03
CA CYS A 292 -17.21 -3.56 6.18
C CYS A 292 -17.11 -5.06 5.82
N ALA A 293 -17.69 -5.46 4.68
CA ALA A 293 -17.60 -6.81 4.15
C ALA A 293 -16.14 -7.22 3.87
N GLN A 294 -15.33 -6.33 3.27
CA GLN A 294 -13.88 -6.53 3.12
C GLN A 294 -13.20 -6.76 4.48
N GLY A 295 -13.51 -5.97 5.50
CA GLY A 295 -12.95 -6.15 6.85
C GLY A 295 -13.30 -7.51 7.48
N HIS A 296 -14.49 -8.04 7.20
CA HIS A 296 -14.86 -9.42 7.60
C HIS A 296 -14.01 -10.47 6.87
N CYS A 297 -13.82 -10.32 5.55
CA CYS A 297 -12.99 -11.22 4.76
C CYS A 297 -11.51 -11.16 5.18
N ILE A 298 -10.97 -9.98 5.47
CA ILE A 298 -9.60 -9.81 5.99
C ILE A 298 -9.41 -10.58 7.31
N ARG A 299 -10.37 -10.51 8.22
CA ARG A 299 -10.28 -11.27 9.49
C ARG A 299 -10.34 -12.78 9.25
N LYS A 300 -11.14 -13.26 8.27
CA LYS A 300 -11.14 -14.67 7.85
C LYS A 300 -9.78 -15.03 7.24
N LEU A 301 -9.26 -14.22 6.32
CA LEU A 301 -7.96 -14.41 5.68
C LEU A 301 -6.82 -14.50 6.71
N LEU A 302 -6.78 -13.60 7.69
CA LEU A 302 -5.76 -13.65 8.75
C LEU A 302 -5.81 -14.94 9.58
N ARG A 303 -6.99 -15.52 9.81
CA ARG A 303 -7.09 -16.84 10.48
C ARG A 303 -6.49 -17.95 9.62
N VAL A 304 -6.75 -17.91 8.31
CA VAL A 304 -6.16 -18.85 7.34
C VAL A 304 -4.64 -18.68 7.31
N ILE A 305 -4.14 -17.46 7.17
CA ILE A 305 -2.69 -17.16 7.18
C ILE A 305 -2.04 -17.67 8.47
N PHE A 306 -2.67 -17.45 9.62
CA PHE A 306 -2.17 -17.96 10.89
C PHE A 306 -2.05 -19.49 10.90
N HIS A 307 -3.06 -20.17 10.40
CA HIS A 307 -3.08 -21.64 10.31
C HIS A 307 -1.96 -22.13 9.39
N LEU A 308 -1.87 -21.60 8.15
CA LEU A 308 -0.86 -22.03 7.18
C LEU A 308 0.57 -21.78 7.69
N LEU A 309 0.84 -20.62 8.29
CA LEU A 309 2.16 -20.31 8.85
C LEU A 309 2.51 -21.15 10.09
N THR A 310 1.52 -21.64 10.82
CA THR A 310 1.74 -22.48 12.03
C THR A 310 1.92 -23.94 11.66
N THR A 311 1.19 -24.45 10.66
CA THR A 311 1.21 -25.86 10.25
C THR A 311 2.19 -26.16 9.13
N GLY A 312 2.59 -25.13 8.35
CA GLY A 312 3.38 -25.31 7.13
C GLY A 312 2.61 -25.90 5.95
N GLN A 313 1.29 -26.08 6.08
CA GLN A 313 0.45 -26.65 5.03
C GLN A 313 0.11 -25.63 3.96
N GLU A 314 -0.09 -26.08 2.72
CA GLU A 314 -0.62 -25.27 1.64
C GLU A 314 -2.11 -24.99 1.80
N PHE A 315 -2.58 -23.96 1.12
CA PHE A 315 -3.98 -23.54 1.18
C PHE A 315 -4.89 -24.56 0.49
N ASN A 316 -5.82 -25.12 1.26
CA ASN A 316 -6.91 -25.95 0.74
C ASN A 316 -8.27 -25.28 1.00
N PRO A 317 -8.99 -24.85 -0.06
CA PRO A 317 -10.29 -24.21 0.09
C PRO A 317 -11.37 -25.13 0.68
N GLU A 318 -11.25 -26.46 0.55
CA GLU A 318 -12.21 -27.42 1.06
C GLU A 318 -12.27 -27.46 2.60
N LEU A 319 -11.15 -27.12 3.26
CA LEU A 319 -11.10 -27.05 4.72
C LEU A 319 -11.74 -25.79 5.32
N LEU A 320 -12.25 -24.89 4.48
CA LEU A 320 -12.84 -23.60 4.90
C LEU A 320 -14.39 -23.56 4.80
N VAL A 321 -15.00 -24.65 4.41
CA VAL A 321 -16.47 -24.77 4.25
C VAL A 321 -17.16 -24.82 5.60
#